data_6b416fa424a8321c0f853c5f873034fa
#
_entry.id   6b416fa424a8321c0f853c5f873034fa
#
_cell.length_a   1.000
_cell.length_b   1.000
_cell.length_c   1.000
_cell.angle_alpha   90.00
_cell.angle_beta   90.00
_cell.angle_gamma   90.00
#
_symmetry.space_group_name_H-M   'P 1'
#
loop_
_entity.id
_entity.type
_entity.pdbx_description
1 polymer ?
#
loop_
_entity_poly.entity_id
_entity_poly.type
_entity_poly.pdbx_seq_one_letter_code
_entity_poly.pdbx_strand_id
1 'polypeptide(L)'
;MADSQQKEEKPAATTEAKPEDKEAKAPEVNGECAEKDSTEKPAEENGEKKAAAEQPPAKEMRAVVLTAFGGLKSIKVMKKPEPSVAEGEVLIRVKACGLGFQDLMARRGALEATPKTPFILGFECAGEVEEVGEGVEGFAVGDKVVALPEYRAWAELVSVSQRLVFKMPEGMSFIDAAAITTNFLVAHILLFELGGISPGKSILIHSAGGGVGLALTQLCQMVPDLTVFGVASKSKHEVLKEGHGIHHLLERGTDYVSEVRKVSPEGVDLFLDCLGGEECNRGYSLIKPLGKYIIFGSSNMVSGESKSFFGLARSWWQVDKISPLKLFDDNKGVTGFNLRRLLHLQAGTTTINATVEKVFKLWGEGKIKPVVDSTWALEDISEAMQKMQDRKNIGKVMLDPAMEPKPKPATPAKGAKGSKDKEDKKKGGDAAKEEGKENNAASSGKEDEQNEEVNGEGGDGDAKENAS
;
A
#
# COMPACT_ATOMS: atom_id res chain seq x y z
N MET A 1 21.50 -64.86 -37.26
CA MET A 1 20.55 -65.99 -37.10
C MET A 1 19.59 -65.57 -35.99
N ALA A 2 18.30 -65.73 -36.27
CA ALA A 2 17.12 -65.54 -35.44
C ALA A 2 16.64 -64.05 -35.33
N ASP A 3 15.84 -63.78 -36.17
CA ASP A 3 14.63 -63.08 -36.42
C ASP A 3 13.66 -63.17 -35.25
N SER A 4 13.16 -62.07 -34.75
CA SER A 4 11.87 -62.05 -34.03
C SER A 4 11.19 -60.70 -34.25
N GLN A 5 10.25 -60.74 -35.15
CA GLN A 5 9.23 -59.74 -35.48
C GLN A 5 8.37 -59.51 -34.23
N GLN A 6 8.22 -58.28 -33.78
CA GLN A 6 7.13 -57.85 -32.94
C GLN A 6 6.16 -56.97 -33.72
N LYS A 7 4.93 -57.40 -33.75
CA LYS A 7 3.77 -56.76 -34.35
C LYS A 7 3.44 -55.44 -33.70
N GLU A 8 3.26 -54.40 -34.48
CA GLU A 8 2.59 -53.15 -34.10
C GLU A 8 1.07 -53.41 -33.99
N GLU A 9 0.52 -53.20 -32.80
CA GLU A 9 -0.94 -53.03 -32.61
C GLU A 9 -1.26 -51.53 -32.61
N LYS A 10 -2.12 -51.12 -33.54
CA LYS A 10 -2.78 -49.80 -33.58
C LYS A 10 -3.82 -49.70 -32.45
N PRO A 11 -3.87 -48.63 -31.68
CA PRO A 11 -5.05 -48.37 -30.83
C PRO A 11 -6.19 -47.74 -31.63
N ALA A 12 -7.39 -48.21 -31.31
CA ALA A 12 -8.67 -47.85 -31.88
C ALA A 12 -9.05 -46.38 -31.59
N ALA A 13 -9.74 -45.78 -32.58
CA ALA A 13 -10.33 -44.45 -32.49
C ALA A 13 -11.46 -44.41 -31.45
N THR A 14 -11.32 -43.52 -30.45
CA THR A 14 -12.40 -43.17 -29.51
C THR A 14 -13.08 -41.89 -29.99
N THR A 15 -14.34 -41.99 -30.28
CA THR A 15 -15.29 -40.94 -30.71
C THR A 15 -15.44 -39.90 -29.61
N GLU A 16 -15.17 -38.64 -29.93
CA GLU A 16 -15.47 -37.48 -29.08
C GLU A 16 -17.00 -37.24 -29.04
N ALA A 17 -17.57 -37.28 -27.83
CA ALA A 17 -18.90 -36.78 -27.53
C ALA A 17 -18.80 -35.36 -26.99
N LYS A 18 -19.46 -34.42 -27.67
CA LYS A 18 -19.67 -33.03 -27.21
C LYS A 18 -20.52 -33.02 -25.95
N PRO A 19 -20.20 -32.17 -24.94
CA PRO A 19 -21.15 -31.90 -23.87
C PRO A 19 -22.15 -30.83 -24.30
N GLU A 20 -23.44 -31.16 -24.13
CA GLU A 20 -24.59 -30.26 -24.27
C GLU A 20 -24.63 -29.28 -23.07
N ASP A 21 -24.80 -28.00 -23.39
CA ASP A 21 -25.11 -26.93 -22.44
C ASP A 21 -26.50 -27.17 -21.83
N LYS A 22 -26.57 -27.37 -20.52
CA LYS A 22 -27.80 -27.25 -19.74
C LYS A 22 -27.72 -26.05 -18.84
N GLU A 23 -28.37 -24.96 -19.25
CA GLU A 23 -28.71 -23.82 -18.38
C GLU A 23 -29.59 -24.31 -17.20
N ALA A 24 -29.11 -24.14 -16.00
CA ALA A 24 -29.89 -24.27 -14.76
C ALA A 24 -30.52 -22.94 -14.41
N LYS A 25 -31.84 -22.82 -14.57
CA LYS A 25 -32.66 -21.71 -14.05
C LYS A 25 -32.75 -21.78 -12.54
N ALA A 26 -32.52 -20.60 -11.89
CA ALA A 26 -32.82 -20.39 -10.50
C ALA A 26 -34.33 -20.32 -10.24
N PRO A 27 -34.83 -20.77 -9.07
CA PRO A 27 -36.26 -20.68 -8.75
C PRO A 27 -36.62 -19.27 -8.25
N GLU A 28 -37.62 -18.67 -8.91
CA GLU A 28 -38.35 -17.49 -8.43
C GLU A 28 -39.24 -17.87 -7.25
N VAL A 29 -39.13 -17.17 -6.16
CA VAL A 29 -40.06 -17.23 -5.03
C VAL A 29 -40.98 -16.02 -5.10
N ASN A 30 -42.20 -16.24 -5.60
CA ASN A 30 -43.33 -15.35 -5.46
C ASN A 30 -43.96 -15.57 -4.10
N GLY A 31 -44.03 -14.52 -3.28
CA GLY A 31 -44.78 -14.49 -2.03
C GLY A 31 -45.75 -13.32 -2.04
N GLU A 32 -47.02 -13.61 -2.37
CA GLU A 32 -48.12 -12.67 -2.25
C GLU A 32 -48.41 -12.33 -0.79
N CYS A 33 -48.55 -11.04 -0.51
CA CYS A 33 -49.12 -10.49 0.71
C CYS A 33 -50.65 -10.66 0.65
N ALA A 34 -51.21 -11.40 1.59
CA ALA A 34 -52.68 -11.37 1.92
C ALA A 34 -52.86 -10.58 3.23
N GLU A 35 -53.48 -9.43 3.11
CA GLU A 35 -54.08 -8.69 4.23
C GLU A 35 -55.26 -9.50 4.83
N LYS A 36 -55.25 -9.67 6.14
CA LYS A 36 -56.47 -9.99 6.91
C LYS A 36 -56.54 -9.07 8.12
N ASP A 37 -57.48 -8.18 8.01
CA ASP A 37 -58.09 -7.38 9.06
C ASP A 37 -58.76 -8.27 10.09
N SER A 38 -58.46 -8.07 11.39
CA SER A 38 -59.32 -8.47 12.48
C SER A 38 -59.00 -7.65 13.75
N THR A 39 -59.89 -6.76 14.03
CA THR A 39 -60.07 -6.01 15.26
C THR A 39 -60.38 -6.94 16.44
N GLU A 40 -59.56 -6.90 17.50
CA GLU A 40 -60.00 -7.26 18.85
C GLU A 40 -59.29 -6.35 19.90
N LYS A 41 -60.09 -5.87 20.85
CA LYS A 41 -59.78 -4.95 21.93
C LYS A 41 -59.10 -5.63 23.13
N PRO A 42 -58.51 -4.89 24.07
CA PRO A 42 -57.43 -5.33 24.95
C PRO A 42 -57.91 -6.00 26.23
N ALA A 43 -57.17 -7.03 26.66
CA ALA A 43 -57.21 -7.52 28.05
C ALA A 43 -56.00 -6.93 28.78
N GLU A 44 -56.27 -6.27 29.90
CA GLU A 44 -55.28 -5.82 30.88
C GLU A 44 -54.59 -7.03 31.51
N GLU A 45 -53.32 -7.18 31.32
CA GLU A 45 -52.47 -8.08 32.11
C GLU A 45 -51.35 -7.28 32.78
N ASN A 46 -51.43 -7.19 34.10
CA ASN A 46 -50.42 -6.68 35.01
C ASN A 46 -49.14 -7.54 34.88
N GLY A 47 -48.19 -7.10 34.10
CA GLY A 47 -46.85 -7.66 33.99
C GLY A 47 -45.85 -6.78 34.71
N GLU A 48 -45.33 -7.25 35.83
CA GLU A 48 -44.21 -6.67 36.57
C GLU A 48 -43.08 -6.31 35.63
N LYS A 49 -42.73 -5.03 35.51
CA LYS A 49 -41.50 -4.56 34.92
C LYS A 49 -40.33 -5.12 35.74
N LYS A 50 -39.76 -6.25 35.29
CA LYS A 50 -38.41 -6.61 35.66
C LYS A 50 -37.51 -5.45 35.24
N ALA A 51 -36.98 -4.75 36.21
CA ALA A 51 -35.93 -3.76 36.02
C ALA A 51 -34.80 -4.45 35.21
N ALA A 52 -34.57 -4.00 33.99
CA ALA A 52 -33.39 -4.35 33.27
C ALA A 52 -32.20 -3.88 34.11
N ALA A 53 -31.40 -4.83 34.58
CA ALA A 53 -30.16 -4.53 35.26
C ALA A 53 -29.37 -3.60 34.37
N GLU A 54 -29.08 -2.39 34.82
CA GLU A 54 -28.15 -1.48 34.13
C GLU A 54 -26.83 -2.20 33.99
N GLN A 55 -26.53 -2.61 32.77
CA GLN A 55 -25.20 -3.10 32.44
C GLN A 55 -24.22 -1.95 32.70
N PRO A 56 -23.09 -2.21 33.39
CA PRO A 56 -22.09 -1.18 33.62
C PRO A 56 -21.71 -0.57 32.29
N PRO A 57 -21.46 0.75 32.20
CA PRO A 57 -21.13 1.42 30.96
C PRO A 57 -19.92 0.71 30.34
N ALA A 58 -20.04 0.33 29.05
CA ALA A 58 -18.99 -0.33 28.34
C ALA A 58 -17.72 0.54 28.41
N LYS A 59 -16.60 -0.05 28.81
CA LYS A 59 -15.31 0.63 28.79
C LYS A 59 -14.99 1.13 27.39
N GLU A 60 -14.42 2.32 27.31
CA GLU A 60 -14.11 2.98 26.05
C GLU A 60 -12.59 3.13 25.87
N MET A 61 -12.13 2.99 24.63
CA MET A 61 -10.77 3.22 24.19
C MET A 61 -10.69 4.29 23.11
N ARG A 62 -9.55 4.95 22.96
CA ARG A 62 -9.27 5.82 21.80
C ARG A 62 -8.89 4.98 20.59
N ALA A 63 -9.40 5.36 19.43
CA ALA A 63 -9.09 4.71 18.16
C ALA A 63 -9.10 5.70 17.00
N VAL A 64 -8.28 5.47 16.00
CA VAL A 64 -8.24 6.22 14.74
C VAL A 64 -9.26 5.63 13.77
N VAL A 65 -10.32 6.38 13.52
CA VAL A 65 -11.48 5.96 12.73
C VAL A 65 -11.50 6.68 11.39
N LEU A 66 -11.63 5.91 10.31
CA LEU A 66 -11.96 6.44 8.98
C LEU A 66 -13.47 6.56 8.86
N THR A 67 -13.98 7.79 8.80
CA THR A 67 -15.44 8.08 8.77
C THR A 67 -16.02 8.10 7.36
N ALA A 68 -15.19 8.35 6.34
CA ALA A 68 -15.52 8.29 4.93
C ALA A 68 -14.23 8.10 4.10
N PHE A 69 -14.33 7.48 2.93
CA PHE A 69 -13.18 7.40 2.02
C PHE A 69 -12.81 8.76 1.45
N GLY A 70 -11.52 9.03 1.25
CA GLY A 70 -11.02 10.22 0.58
C GLY A 70 -9.92 10.97 1.32
N GLY A 71 -10.15 12.26 1.63
CA GLY A 71 -9.15 13.17 2.19
C GLY A 71 -8.84 12.92 3.67
N LEU A 72 -7.79 13.59 4.18
CA LEU A 72 -7.34 13.45 5.57
C LEU A 72 -8.38 13.90 6.61
N LYS A 73 -9.28 14.80 6.25
CA LYS A 73 -10.36 15.29 7.14
C LYS A 73 -11.34 14.19 7.59
N SER A 74 -11.37 13.06 6.87
CA SER A 74 -12.20 11.91 7.20
C SER A 74 -11.60 10.98 8.27
N ILE A 75 -10.36 11.24 8.71
CA ILE A 75 -9.70 10.49 9.77
C ILE A 75 -9.89 11.25 11.08
N LYS A 76 -10.37 10.56 12.11
CA LYS A 76 -10.64 11.15 13.41
C LYS A 76 -10.25 10.18 14.52
N VAL A 77 -9.66 10.69 15.61
CA VAL A 77 -9.57 9.94 16.86
C VAL A 77 -10.93 10.03 17.53
N MET A 78 -11.47 8.88 17.87
CA MET A 78 -12.80 8.73 18.48
C MET A 78 -12.74 7.74 19.64
N LYS A 79 -13.60 7.91 20.62
CA LYS A 79 -13.89 6.89 21.61
C LYS A 79 -14.71 5.77 20.99
N LYS A 80 -14.31 4.55 21.24
CA LYS A 80 -14.98 3.32 20.80
C LYS A 80 -15.06 2.35 21.96
N PRO A 81 -16.06 1.47 22.02
CA PRO A 81 -16.07 0.39 23.00
C PRO A 81 -14.78 -0.45 22.89
N GLU A 82 -14.27 -0.89 24.04
CA GLU A 82 -13.18 -1.86 24.05
C GLU A 82 -13.63 -3.15 23.34
N PRO A 83 -12.75 -3.80 22.55
CA PRO A 83 -13.11 -5.05 21.90
C PRO A 83 -13.21 -6.19 22.91
N SER A 84 -14.19 -7.08 22.73
CA SER A 84 -14.22 -8.37 23.41
C SER A 84 -13.30 -9.35 22.74
N VAL A 85 -12.77 -10.31 23.49
CA VAL A 85 -11.92 -11.40 22.98
C VAL A 85 -12.81 -12.55 22.53
N ALA A 86 -12.64 -12.99 21.30
CA ALA A 86 -13.30 -14.18 20.78
C ALA A 86 -12.42 -15.43 20.93
N GLU A 87 -13.01 -16.62 20.70
CA GLU A 87 -12.28 -17.88 20.64
C GLU A 87 -11.13 -17.78 19.61
N GLY A 88 -9.94 -18.22 19.99
CA GLY A 88 -8.74 -18.18 19.14
C GLY A 88 -8.14 -16.78 18.95
N GLU A 89 -8.61 -15.76 19.68
CA GLU A 89 -8.08 -14.40 19.63
C GLU A 89 -7.31 -14.00 20.89
N VAL A 90 -6.43 -13.05 20.73
CA VAL A 90 -5.61 -12.44 21.80
C VAL A 90 -5.94 -10.95 21.84
N LEU A 91 -6.29 -10.41 23.02
CA LEU A 91 -6.43 -8.98 23.25
C LEU A 91 -5.06 -8.39 23.56
N ILE A 92 -4.71 -7.37 22.80
CA ILE A 92 -3.40 -6.72 22.89
C ILE A 92 -3.60 -5.26 23.29
N ARG A 93 -2.95 -4.85 24.37
CA ARG A 93 -2.78 -3.43 24.73
C ARG A 93 -1.65 -2.85 23.89
N VAL A 94 -2.05 -2.05 22.92
CA VAL A 94 -1.15 -1.52 21.90
C VAL A 94 -0.21 -0.47 22.49
N LYS A 95 1.07 -0.60 22.22
CA LYS A 95 2.14 0.32 22.63
C LYS A 95 2.78 1.05 21.43
N ALA A 96 2.73 0.44 20.25
CA ALA A 96 3.24 1.05 19.02
C ALA A 96 2.46 0.53 17.82
N CYS A 97 2.20 1.39 16.83
CA CYS A 97 1.61 1.03 15.56
C CYS A 97 2.49 1.53 14.41
N GLY A 98 2.54 0.74 13.33
CA GLY A 98 3.16 1.19 12.09
C GLY A 98 2.17 1.91 11.19
N LEU A 99 2.65 2.93 10.47
CA LEU A 99 1.94 3.57 9.38
C LEU A 99 2.62 3.15 8.07
N GLY A 100 1.84 2.53 7.18
CA GLY A 100 2.30 1.99 5.90
C GLY A 100 1.56 2.58 4.71
N PHE A 101 2.06 2.30 3.51
CA PHE A 101 1.40 2.73 2.27
C PHE A 101 0.00 2.12 2.13
N GLN A 102 -0.20 0.92 2.66
CA GLN A 102 -1.48 0.23 2.70
C GLN A 102 -2.58 1.04 3.42
N ASP A 103 -2.21 1.77 4.49
CA ASP A 103 -3.13 2.67 5.22
C ASP A 103 -3.59 3.85 4.35
N LEU A 104 -2.70 4.38 3.51
CA LEU A 104 -3.07 5.42 2.52
C LEU A 104 -4.05 4.88 1.48
N MET A 105 -3.87 3.64 1.04
CA MET A 105 -4.79 2.96 0.11
C MET A 105 -6.15 2.68 0.78
N ALA A 106 -6.15 2.18 2.02
CA ALA A 106 -7.36 1.93 2.80
C ALA A 106 -8.19 3.20 2.98
N ARG A 107 -7.53 4.32 3.37
CA ARG A 107 -8.19 5.62 3.49
C ARG A 107 -8.92 6.03 2.21
N ARG A 108 -8.36 5.72 1.05
CA ARG A 108 -8.96 6.05 -0.25
C ARG A 108 -9.98 5.03 -0.74
N GLY A 109 -10.15 3.92 -0.01
CA GLY A 109 -10.98 2.79 -0.43
C GLY A 109 -10.43 2.14 -1.71
N ALA A 110 -9.10 2.14 -1.88
CA ALA A 110 -8.41 1.58 -3.04
C ALA A 110 -7.94 0.12 -2.81
N LEU A 111 -8.20 -0.44 -1.63
CA LEU A 111 -7.97 -1.85 -1.35
C LEU A 111 -9.20 -2.67 -1.71
N GLU A 112 -8.96 -3.88 -2.18
CA GLU A 112 -10.01 -4.88 -2.35
C GLU A 112 -10.61 -5.27 -1.00
N ALA A 113 -11.92 -5.52 -0.95
CA ALA A 113 -12.64 -5.89 0.27
C ALA A 113 -12.46 -4.92 1.45
N THR A 114 -12.33 -3.61 1.17
CA THR A 114 -12.29 -2.59 2.23
C THR A 114 -13.62 -2.55 3.00
N PRO A 115 -13.63 -2.53 4.34
CA PRO A 115 -14.85 -2.42 5.13
C PRO A 115 -15.64 -1.16 4.78
N LYS A 116 -16.96 -1.21 5.02
CA LYS A 116 -17.78 0.00 4.94
C LYS A 116 -17.37 0.97 6.05
N THR A 117 -17.28 2.24 5.72
CA THR A 117 -17.03 3.28 6.72
C THR A 117 -18.27 3.50 7.62
N PRO A 118 -18.11 3.80 8.93
CA PRO A 118 -16.84 4.04 9.62
C PRO A 118 -16.16 2.76 10.15
N PHE A 119 -14.80 2.70 10.09
CA PHE A 119 -14.02 1.61 10.69
C PHE A 119 -12.66 2.09 11.21
N ILE A 120 -12.03 1.31 12.11
CA ILE A 120 -10.72 1.62 12.68
C ILE A 120 -9.63 1.19 11.71
N LEU A 121 -8.66 2.08 11.43
CA LEU A 121 -7.51 1.84 10.56
C LEU A 121 -6.39 1.05 11.26
N GLY A 122 -5.33 0.73 10.51
CA GLY A 122 -4.09 0.13 10.99
C GLY A 122 -3.97 -1.36 10.72
N PHE A 123 -2.78 -1.78 10.24
CA PHE A 123 -2.50 -3.15 9.79
C PHE A 123 -1.38 -3.83 10.56
N GLU A 124 -0.73 -3.12 11.48
CA GLU A 124 0.35 -3.65 12.31
C GLU A 124 0.44 -2.90 13.62
N CYS A 125 0.73 -3.63 14.68
CA CYS A 125 0.98 -3.08 16.01
C CYS A 125 1.90 -3.99 16.81
N ALA A 126 2.48 -3.44 17.88
CA ALA A 126 3.16 -4.17 18.93
C ALA A 126 2.62 -3.73 20.30
N GLY A 127 2.57 -4.66 21.25
CA GLY A 127 2.03 -4.38 22.57
C GLY A 127 2.15 -5.56 23.50
N GLU A 128 1.37 -5.53 24.58
CA GLU A 128 1.33 -6.56 25.61
C GLU A 128 -0.03 -7.28 25.56
N VAL A 129 0.01 -8.59 25.71
CA VAL A 129 -1.21 -9.41 25.82
C VAL A 129 -1.93 -9.04 27.12
N GLU A 130 -3.17 -8.60 27.00
CA GLU A 130 -4.03 -8.22 28.12
C GLU A 130 -5.02 -9.32 28.50
N GLU A 131 -5.52 -10.06 27.50
CA GLU A 131 -6.45 -11.17 27.68
C GLU A 131 -6.22 -12.22 26.57
N VAL A 132 -6.47 -13.47 26.92
CA VAL A 132 -6.32 -14.61 26.01
C VAL A 132 -7.65 -15.32 25.88
N GLY A 133 -8.15 -15.47 24.66
CA GLY A 133 -9.42 -16.14 24.36
C GLY A 133 -9.35 -17.65 24.52
N GLU A 134 -10.49 -18.30 24.54
CA GLU A 134 -10.59 -19.75 24.56
C GLU A 134 -9.90 -20.36 23.33
N GLY A 135 -9.24 -21.50 23.49
CA GLY A 135 -8.55 -22.22 22.40
C GLY A 135 -7.24 -21.57 21.93
N VAL A 136 -6.76 -20.51 22.57
CA VAL A 136 -5.46 -19.91 22.26
C VAL A 136 -4.36 -20.70 22.94
N GLU A 137 -3.34 -21.07 22.15
CA GLU A 137 -2.16 -21.77 22.65
C GLU A 137 -0.89 -20.93 22.49
N GLY A 138 0.04 -21.10 23.44
CA GLY A 138 1.36 -20.48 23.35
C GLY A 138 1.45 -19.02 23.75
N PHE A 139 0.34 -18.34 24.16
CA PHE A 139 0.33 -16.96 24.64
C PHE A 139 -0.19 -16.88 26.08
N ALA A 140 0.32 -15.93 26.85
CA ALA A 140 -0.10 -15.61 28.21
C ALA A 140 -0.24 -14.09 28.38
N VAL A 141 -1.03 -13.68 29.37
CA VAL A 141 -1.15 -12.28 29.78
C VAL A 141 0.23 -11.74 30.18
N GLY A 142 0.60 -10.57 29.66
CA GLY A 142 1.91 -9.93 29.85
C GLY A 142 2.95 -10.31 28.78
N ASP A 143 2.68 -11.26 27.89
CA ASP A 143 3.56 -11.53 26.75
C ASP A 143 3.70 -10.28 25.86
N LYS A 144 4.94 -9.94 25.47
CA LYS A 144 5.21 -8.91 24.50
C LYS A 144 5.09 -9.47 23.09
N VAL A 145 4.26 -8.85 22.28
CA VAL A 145 3.89 -9.37 20.96
C VAL A 145 3.85 -8.28 19.91
N VAL A 146 4.03 -8.69 18.65
CA VAL A 146 3.69 -7.94 17.47
C VAL A 146 2.55 -8.64 16.74
N ALA A 147 1.63 -7.89 16.17
CA ALA A 147 0.48 -8.43 15.45
C ALA A 147 0.27 -7.75 14.11
N LEU A 148 -0.27 -8.53 13.14
CA LEU A 148 -0.59 -8.09 11.79
C LEU A 148 -2.09 -8.26 11.50
N PRO A 149 -2.98 -7.54 12.21
CA PRO A 149 -4.42 -7.59 11.94
C PRO A 149 -4.75 -7.00 10.57
N GLU A 150 -5.89 -7.39 9.99
CA GLU A 150 -6.32 -6.82 8.71
C GLU A 150 -6.77 -5.35 8.82
N TYR A 151 -7.14 -4.88 9.93
CA TYR A 151 -7.50 -3.51 10.30
C TYR A 151 -7.45 -3.40 11.82
N ARG A 152 -7.82 -2.26 12.37
CA ARG A 152 -8.04 -2.03 13.81
C ARG A 152 -6.79 -1.86 14.66
N ALA A 153 -5.58 -1.89 14.08
CA ALA A 153 -4.34 -1.74 14.86
C ALA A 153 -4.14 -0.33 15.46
N TRP A 154 -4.78 0.71 14.92
CA TRP A 154 -4.62 2.08 15.42
C TRP A 154 -5.65 2.41 16.50
N ALA A 155 -5.53 1.73 17.61
CA ALA A 155 -6.35 1.86 18.81
C ALA A 155 -5.52 1.54 20.05
N GLU A 156 -6.06 1.80 21.24
CA GLU A 156 -5.39 1.44 22.51
C GLU A 156 -5.46 -0.07 22.79
N LEU A 157 -6.50 -0.74 22.25
CA LEU A 157 -6.69 -2.19 22.34
C LEU A 157 -7.11 -2.76 21.00
N VAL A 158 -6.62 -3.96 20.69
CA VAL A 158 -7.04 -4.72 19.51
C VAL A 158 -7.13 -6.20 19.81
N SER A 159 -8.22 -6.86 19.40
CA SER A 159 -8.37 -8.31 19.43
C SER A 159 -7.92 -8.87 18.09
N VAL A 160 -7.01 -9.86 18.09
CA VAL A 160 -6.35 -10.41 16.91
C VAL A 160 -6.29 -11.92 17.00
N SER A 161 -6.62 -12.62 15.91
CA SER A 161 -6.43 -14.07 15.84
C SER A 161 -4.97 -14.47 16.13
N GLN A 162 -4.77 -15.46 17.01
CA GLN A 162 -3.43 -15.93 17.44
C GLN A 162 -2.50 -16.23 16.25
N ARG A 163 -3.03 -16.66 15.11
CA ARG A 163 -2.24 -16.95 13.90
C ARG A 163 -1.53 -15.74 13.29
N LEU A 164 -1.92 -14.54 13.68
CA LEU A 164 -1.38 -13.26 13.21
C LEU A 164 -0.59 -12.53 14.31
N VAL A 165 -0.32 -13.21 15.43
CA VAL A 165 0.39 -12.68 16.58
C VAL A 165 1.72 -13.41 16.73
N PHE A 166 2.79 -12.68 17.00
CA PHE A 166 4.15 -13.21 17.10
C PHE A 166 4.79 -12.70 18.39
N LYS A 167 5.43 -13.60 19.16
CA LYS A 167 6.20 -13.19 20.35
C LYS A 167 7.41 -12.36 19.93
N MET A 168 7.61 -11.26 20.62
CA MET A 168 8.77 -10.41 20.41
C MET A 168 10.03 -11.04 21.00
N PRO A 169 11.20 -10.88 20.35
CA PRO A 169 12.49 -11.22 20.97
C PRO A 169 12.71 -10.42 22.25
N GLU A 170 13.42 -11.03 23.20
CA GLU A 170 13.82 -10.34 24.43
C GLU A 170 14.68 -9.10 24.11
N GLY A 171 14.43 -8.00 24.82
CA GLY A 171 15.15 -6.74 24.64
C GLY A 171 14.68 -5.89 23.44
N MET A 172 13.78 -6.38 22.57
CA MET A 172 13.23 -5.58 21.48
C MET A 172 12.22 -4.56 22.02
N SER A 173 12.32 -3.31 21.57
CA SER A 173 11.32 -2.28 21.89
C SER A 173 10.04 -2.49 21.06
N PHE A 174 8.87 -2.04 21.56
CA PHE A 174 7.61 -2.09 20.80
C PHE A 174 7.68 -1.31 19.49
N ILE A 175 8.36 -0.17 19.51
CA ILE A 175 8.58 0.65 18.30
C ILE A 175 9.40 -0.13 17.28
N ASP A 176 10.51 -0.76 17.69
CA ASP A 176 11.33 -1.57 16.78
C ASP A 176 10.56 -2.77 16.25
N ALA A 177 9.82 -3.47 17.11
CA ALA A 177 9.01 -4.62 16.70
C ALA A 177 7.97 -4.26 15.63
N ALA A 178 7.19 -3.20 15.85
CA ALA A 178 6.20 -2.77 14.87
C ALA A 178 6.85 -2.16 13.60
N ALA A 179 8.03 -1.55 13.72
CA ALA A 179 8.73 -0.98 12.56
C ALA A 179 9.40 -2.04 11.67
N ILE A 180 9.93 -3.12 12.29
CA ILE A 180 10.69 -4.14 11.58
C ILE A 180 9.78 -5.16 10.88
N THR A 181 8.69 -5.59 11.54
CA THR A 181 7.98 -6.80 11.16
C THR A 181 7.50 -6.75 9.72
N THR A 182 6.59 -5.86 9.34
CA THR A 182 6.08 -5.82 7.97
C THR A 182 7.16 -5.49 6.94
N ASN A 183 8.04 -4.52 7.23
CA ASN A 183 9.01 -4.06 6.25
C ASN A 183 10.04 -5.14 5.91
N PHE A 184 10.61 -5.80 6.92
CA PHE A 184 11.62 -6.85 6.71
C PHE A 184 11.01 -8.17 6.27
N LEU A 185 9.77 -8.48 6.69
CA LEU A 185 9.00 -9.61 6.16
C LEU A 185 8.84 -9.49 4.65
N VAL A 186 8.36 -8.34 4.16
CA VAL A 186 8.22 -8.08 2.73
C VAL A 186 9.58 -8.13 2.04
N ALA A 187 10.58 -7.43 2.58
CA ALA A 187 11.93 -7.38 2.00
C ALA A 187 12.58 -8.77 1.90
N HIS A 188 12.46 -9.60 2.93
CA HIS A 188 13.01 -10.96 2.95
C HIS A 188 12.36 -11.84 1.88
N ILE A 189 11.03 -11.83 1.79
CA ILE A 189 10.30 -12.61 0.78
C ILE A 189 10.67 -12.15 -0.64
N LEU A 190 10.72 -10.83 -0.88
CA LEU A 190 11.09 -10.28 -2.19
C LEU A 190 12.50 -10.67 -2.62
N LEU A 191 13.46 -10.63 -1.69
CA LEU A 191 14.87 -10.83 -2.00
C LEU A 191 15.23 -12.32 -2.13
N PHE A 192 14.82 -13.13 -1.16
CA PHE A 192 15.28 -14.51 -1.04
C PHE A 192 14.29 -15.53 -1.60
N GLU A 193 12.98 -15.41 -1.29
CA GLU A 193 12.01 -16.42 -1.71
C GLU A 193 11.58 -16.22 -3.19
N LEU A 194 11.27 -15.01 -3.58
CA LEU A 194 10.84 -14.70 -4.95
C LEU A 194 11.99 -14.30 -5.87
N GLY A 195 12.89 -13.45 -5.38
CA GLY A 195 14.04 -12.96 -6.14
C GLY A 195 15.09 -14.03 -6.37
N GLY A 196 15.35 -14.85 -5.36
CA GLY A 196 16.41 -15.87 -5.41
C GLY A 196 17.77 -15.23 -5.62
N ILE A 197 18.03 -14.09 -4.94
CA ILE A 197 19.28 -13.34 -5.11
C ILE A 197 20.49 -14.16 -4.63
N SER A 198 21.59 -14.03 -5.34
CA SER A 198 22.84 -14.74 -5.04
C SER A 198 24.05 -13.81 -5.23
N PRO A 199 25.24 -14.21 -4.73
CA PRO A 199 26.46 -13.42 -4.90
C PRO A 199 26.76 -13.01 -6.34
N GLY A 200 27.35 -11.83 -6.53
CA GLY A 200 27.75 -11.30 -7.84
C GLY A 200 26.60 -10.75 -8.71
N LYS A 201 25.39 -10.73 -8.20
CA LYS A 201 24.20 -10.23 -8.90
C LYS A 201 24.02 -8.72 -8.74
N SER A 202 23.08 -8.15 -9.52
CA SER A 202 22.70 -6.74 -9.45
C SER A 202 21.21 -6.60 -9.19
N ILE A 203 20.84 -5.61 -8.37
CA ILE A 203 19.47 -5.34 -7.98
C ILE A 203 19.14 -3.85 -8.12
N LEU A 204 17.94 -3.54 -8.61
CA LEU A 204 17.37 -2.20 -8.55
C LEU A 204 16.16 -2.15 -7.63
N ILE A 205 16.17 -1.19 -6.70
CA ILE A 205 15.14 -1.01 -5.67
C ILE A 205 14.45 0.33 -5.88
N HIS A 206 13.17 0.32 -6.24
CA HIS A 206 12.34 1.52 -6.24
C HIS A 206 12.01 1.97 -4.80
N SER A 207 11.96 3.30 -4.60
CA SER A 207 11.70 3.91 -3.29
C SER A 207 12.67 3.45 -2.20
N ALA A 208 13.96 3.41 -2.53
CA ALA A 208 15.04 2.90 -1.66
C ALA A 208 15.07 3.54 -0.26
N GLY A 209 14.64 4.81 -0.11
CA GLY A 209 14.52 5.48 1.20
C GLY A 209 13.19 5.24 1.92
N GLY A 210 12.32 4.34 1.45
CA GLY A 210 11.11 3.93 2.16
C GLY A 210 11.38 2.80 3.16
N GLY A 211 10.39 2.44 3.97
CA GLY A 211 10.55 1.38 4.98
C GLY A 211 11.02 0.05 4.41
N VAL A 212 10.34 -0.46 3.37
CA VAL A 212 10.75 -1.72 2.68
C VAL A 212 12.07 -1.53 1.92
N GLY A 213 12.28 -0.35 1.29
CA GLY A 213 13.52 -0.05 0.58
C GLY A 213 14.75 -0.15 1.48
N LEU A 214 14.70 0.47 2.66
CA LEU A 214 15.79 0.40 3.63
C LEU A 214 15.95 -1.00 4.25
N ALA A 215 14.88 -1.76 4.39
CA ALA A 215 14.97 -3.16 4.81
C ALA A 215 15.66 -4.01 3.73
N LEU A 216 15.32 -3.81 2.45
CA LEU A 216 15.98 -4.46 1.32
C LEU A 216 17.48 -4.15 1.27
N THR A 217 17.85 -2.88 1.41
CA THR A 217 19.28 -2.49 1.35
C THR A 217 20.09 -3.11 2.47
N GLN A 218 19.55 -3.24 3.69
CA GLN A 218 20.22 -3.94 4.79
C GLN A 218 20.35 -5.44 4.51
N LEU A 219 19.32 -6.10 4.01
CA LEU A 219 19.39 -7.52 3.64
C LEU A 219 20.36 -7.77 2.47
N CYS A 220 20.46 -6.82 1.51
CA CYS A 220 21.44 -6.89 0.42
C CYS A 220 22.90 -6.91 0.93
N GLN A 221 23.20 -6.20 2.01
CA GLN A 221 24.56 -6.20 2.59
C GLN A 221 25.01 -7.58 3.11
N MET A 222 24.08 -8.49 3.33
CA MET A 222 24.39 -9.89 3.72
C MET A 222 24.71 -10.79 2.53
N VAL A 223 24.53 -10.31 1.30
CA VAL A 223 24.81 -11.05 0.05
C VAL A 223 26.12 -10.55 -0.53
N PRO A 224 27.17 -11.36 -0.63
CA PRO A 224 28.48 -10.94 -1.15
C PRO A 224 28.40 -10.43 -2.59
N ASP A 225 29.22 -9.44 -2.91
CA ASP A 225 29.43 -8.89 -4.27
C ASP A 225 28.15 -8.46 -4.99
N LEU A 226 27.11 -8.06 -4.24
CA LEU A 226 25.85 -7.60 -4.80
C LEU A 226 25.94 -6.11 -5.20
N THR A 227 25.63 -5.78 -6.45
CA THR A 227 25.53 -4.38 -6.90
C THR A 227 24.11 -3.85 -6.67
N VAL A 228 23.96 -2.83 -5.83
CA VAL A 228 22.66 -2.25 -5.46
C VAL A 228 22.46 -0.88 -6.09
N PHE A 229 21.43 -0.76 -6.92
CA PHE A 229 20.91 0.49 -7.45
C PHE A 229 19.68 0.89 -6.65
N GLY A 230 19.66 2.10 -6.09
CA GLY A 230 18.53 2.61 -5.32
C GLY A 230 17.90 3.84 -5.98
N VAL A 231 16.60 3.82 -6.27
CA VAL A 231 15.89 4.99 -6.81
C VAL A 231 15.18 5.74 -5.67
N ALA A 232 15.52 7.01 -5.47
CA ALA A 232 14.94 7.87 -4.45
C ALA A 232 14.78 9.31 -4.94
N SER A 233 13.99 10.14 -4.22
CA SER A 233 13.95 11.58 -4.50
C SER A 233 15.25 12.25 -4.12
N LYS A 234 15.66 13.30 -4.86
CA LYS A 234 16.90 14.05 -4.64
C LYS A 234 17.10 14.48 -3.18
N SER A 235 16.02 14.92 -2.53
CA SER A 235 16.05 15.37 -1.14
C SER A 235 16.48 14.32 -0.11
N LYS A 236 16.48 13.03 -0.49
CA LYS A 236 16.89 11.92 0.38
C LYS A 236 18.32 11.43 0.11
N HIS A 237 18.93 11.90 -0.97
CA HIS A 237 20.23 11.37 -1.41
C HIS A 237 21.32 11.56 -0.37
N GLU A 238 21.39 12.72 0.30
CA GLU A 238 22.42 12.97 1.32
C GLU A 238 22.36 11.98 2.48
N VAL A 239 21.15 11.64 2.94
CA VAL A 239 20.95 10.67 4.02
C VAL A 239 21.21 9.24 3.56
N LEU A 240 20.89 8.94 2.28
CA LEU A 240 21.00 7.58 1.75
C LEU A 240 22.40 7.23 1.21
N LYS A 241 23.28 8.20 1.03
CA LYS A 241 24.66 7.99 0.55
C LYS A 241 25.51 7.18 1.51
N GLU A 242 25.31 7.34 2.81
CA GLU A 242 26.14 6.74 3.84
C GLU A 242 25.40 5.63 4.59
N GLY A 243 26.06 4.51 4.81
CA GLY A 243 25.62 3.47 5.75
C GLY A 243 24.45 2.59 5.29
N HIS A 244 23.85 2.82 4.11
CA HIS A 244 22.68 2.09 3.66
C HIS A 244 22.96 1.00 2.60
N GLY A 245 24.20 0.76 2.20
CA GLY A 245 24.56 -0.31 1.24
C GLY A 245 24.03 -0.07 -0.19
N ILE A 246 23.77 1.17 -0.58
CA ILE A 246 23.37 1.54 -1.94
C ILE A 246 24.62 1.97 -2.70
N HIS A 247 25.01 1.20 -3.73
CA HIS A 247 26.19 1.48 -4.53
C HIS A 247 25.96 2.62 -5.53
N HIS A 248 24.76 2.64 -6.14
CA HIS A 248 24.37 3.63 -7.13
C HIS A 248 23.01 4.25 -6.77
N LEU A 249 23.05 5.48 -6.29
CA LEU A 249 21.84 6.22 -5.90
C LEU A 249 21.35 7.07 -7.07
N LEU A 250 20.16 6.71 -7.57
CA LEU A 250 19.54 7.27 -8.76
C LEU A 250 18.37 8.20 -8.38
N GLU A 251 18.23 9.30 -9.10
CA GLU A 251 17.18 10.27 -8.84
C GLU A 251 15.87 9.85 -9.48
N ARG A 252 14.80 9.83 -8.69
CA ARG A 252 13.45 9.58 -9.19
C ARG A 252 12.97 10.72 -10.08
N GLY A 253 12.36 10.37 -11.22
CA GLY A 253 11.85 11.33 -12.19
C GLY A 253 12.85 11.70 -13.29
N THR A 254 14.08 11.19 -13.21
CA THR A 254 15.07 11.29 -14.30
C THR A 254 15.09 10.01 -15.13
N ASP A 255 15.92 10.00 -16.18
CA ASP A 255 16.19 8.79 -16.97
C ASP A 255 17.20 7.88 -16.25
N TYR A 256 16.75 7.25 -15.16
CA TYR A 256 17.57 6.31 -14.41
C TYR A 256 17.92 5.04 -15.22
N VAL A 257 17.15 4.73 -16.28
CA VAL A 257 17.42 3.57 -17.15
C VAL A 257 18.78 3.73 -17.84
N SER A 258 19.02 4.89 -18.44
CA SER A 258 20.30 5.22 -19.05
C SER A 258 21.44 5.24 -18.03
N GLU A 259 21.19 5.73 -16.81
CA GLU A 259 22.21 5.74 -15.75
C GLU A 259 22.58 4.31 -15.31
N VAL A 260 21.61 3.41 -15.17
CA VAL A 260 21.88 2.00 -14.88
C VAL A 260 22.71 1.37 -15.98
N ARG A 261 22.39 1.63 -17.26
CA ARG A 261 23.11 1.04 -18.40
C ARG A 261 24.55 1.54 -18.56
N LYS A 262 24.90 2.69 -18.03
CA LYS A 262 26.31 3.16 -17.97
C LYS A 262 27.16 2.26 -17.06
N VAL A 263 26.56 1.73 -15.99
CA VAL A 263 27.25 0.86 -15.02
C VAL A 263 27.08 -0.62 -15.37
N SER A 264 25.88 -1.00 -15.76
CA SER A 264 25.50 -2.35 -16.14
C SER A 264 24.81 -2.33 -17.52
N PRO A 265 25.54 -2.42 -18.63
CA PRO A 265 24.99 -2.28 -19.97
C PRO A 265 23.84 -3.24 -20.29
N GLU A 266 23.90 -4.45 -19.76
CA GLU A 266 22.87 -5.47 -19.94
C GLU A 266 21.64 -5.26 -19.03
N GLY A 267 21.72 -4.39 -18.03
CA GLY A 267 20.68 -4.14 -17.06
C GLY A 267 20.93 -4.79 -15.69
N VAL A 268 19.88 -5.24 -14.99
CA VAL A 268 19.95 -5.80 -13.63
C VAL A 268 19.38 -7.23 -13.57
N ASP A 269 19.85 -8.02 -12.60
CA ASP A 269 19.36 -9.37 -12.39
C ASP A 269 18.00 -9.38 -11.67
N LEU A 270 17.76 -8.41 -10.79
CA LEU A 270 16.51 -8.28 -10.02
C LEU A 270 16.03 -6.83 -10.01
N PHE A 271 14.78 -6.60 -10.36
CA PHE A 271 14.13 -5.30 -10.28
C PHE A 271 12.92 -5.36 -9.35
N LEU A 272 12.92 -4.55 -8.30
CA LEU A 272 11.86 -4.51 -7.29
C LEU A 272 11.04 -3.23 -7.43
N ASP A 273 9.79 -3.36 -7.88
CA ASP A 273 8.89 -2.24 -8.17
C ASP A 273 7.74 -2.13 -7.15
N CYS A 274 7.67 -0.98 -6.47
CA CYS A 274 6.53 -0.59 -5.64
C CYS A 274 5.66 0.52 -6.24
N LEU A 275 5.96 0.97 -7.47
CA LEU A 275 5.31 2.10 -8.12
C LEU A 275 4.20 1.67 -9.07
N GLY A 276 4.48 0.69 -9.92
CA GLY A 276 3.56 0.24 -10.97
C GLY A 276 3.34 1.25 -12.09
N GLY A 277 2.39 0.97 -12.98
CA GLY A 277 2.08 1.81 -14.13
C GLY A 277 3.22 1.82 -15.16
N GLU A 278 3.58 2.98 -15.68
CA GLU A 278 4.65 3.14 -16.70
C GLU A 278 6.01 2.59 -16.26
N GLU A 279 6.26 2.54 -14.92
CA GLU A 279 7.50 1.97 -14.39
C GLU A 279 7.63 0.47 -14.66
N CYS A 280 6.51 -0.24 -14.90
CA CYS A 280 6.54 -1.66 -15.26
C CYS A 280 7.33 -1.88 -16.59
N ASN A 281 7.05 -1.06 -17.59
CA ASN A 281 7.73 -1.18 -18.90
C ASN A 281 9.21 -0.81 -18.79
N ARG A 282 9.53 0.26 -18.06
CA ARG A 282 10.91 0.67 -17.79
C ARG A 282 11.68 -0.42 -17.06
N GLY A 283 11.08 -0.96 -15.98
CA GLY A 283 11.68 -2.03 -15.19
C GLY A 283 11.92 -3.29 -16.02
N TYR A 284 10.91 -3.73 -16.79
CA TYR A 284 11.05 -4.91 -17.65
C TYR A 284 12.17 -4.74 -18.68
N SER A 285 12.33 -3.55 -19.25
CA SER A 285 13.39 -3.27 -20.22
C SER A 285 14.81 -3.36 -19.63
N LEU A 286 14.95 -3.16 -18.31
CA LEU A 286 16.22 -3.24 -17.60
C LEU A 286 16.59 -4.64 -17.12
N ILE A 287 15.70 -5.63 -17.20
CA ILE A 287 16.01 -6.98 -16.76
C ILE A 287 16.90 -7.69 -17.75
N LYS A 288 18.01 -8.25 -17.26
CA LYS A 288 18.90 -9.16 -17.99
C LYS A 288 18.17 -10.46 -18.37
N PRO A 289 18.65 -11.22 -19.37
CA PRO A 289 18.28 -12.63 -19.51
C PRO A 289 18.50 -13.38 -18.19
N LEU A 290 17.58 -14.28 -17.81
CA LEU A 290 17.48 -15.01 -16.55
C LEU A 290 17.21 -14.13 -15.32
N GLY A 291 17.01 -12.83 -15.51
CA GLY A 291 16.64 -11.90 -14.45
C GLY A 291 15.13 -11.89 -14.15
N LYS A 292 14.76 -11.23 -13.05
CA LYS A 292 13.37 -11.15 -12.57
C LYS A 292 12.95 -9.71 -12.32
N TYR A 293 11.73 -9.40 -12.74
CA TYR A 293 10.99 -8.21 -12.33
C TYR A 293 9.92 -8.60 -11.30
N ILE A 294 9.91 -7.95 -10.13
CA ILE A 294 8.92 -8.22 -9.09
C ILE A 294 8.16 -6.94 -8.76
N ILE A 295 6.84 -6.95 -8.98
CA ILE A 295 5.94 -5.89 -8.55
C ILE A 295 5.38 -6.23 -7.17
N PHE A 296 5.56 -5.33 -6.19
CA PHE A 296 5.06 -5.51 -4.83
C PHE A 296 4.25 -4.30 -4.30
N GLY A 297 3.90 -3.39 -5.19
CA GLY A 297 3.10 -2.22 -4.87
C GLY A 297 2.64 -1.48 -6.12
N SER A 298 1.75 -0.52 -5.92
CA SER A 298 1.16 0.29 -6.99
C SER A 298 0.99 1.74 -6.55
N SER A 299 2.07 2.33 -5.98
CA SER A 299 1.97 3.65 -5.35
C SER A 299 1.67 4.80 -6.32
N ASN A 300 1.91 4.62 -7.62
CA ASN A 300 1.52 5.60 -8.65
C ASN A 300 0.00 5.64 -8.88
N MET A 301 -0.71 4.55 -8.57
CA MET A 301 -2.19 4.50 -8.67
C MET A 301 -2.88 5.35 -7.59
N VAL A 302 -2.15 5.81 -6.57
CA VAL A 302 -2.68 6.52 -5.41
C VAL A 302 -2.19 7.96 -5.35
N SER A 303 -1.72 8.51 -6.47
CA SER A 303 -1.33 9.92 -6.57
C SER A 303 -2.58 10.82 -6.64
N GLY A 304 -2.65 11.87 -5.77
CA GLY A 304 -3.79 12.80 -5.69
C GLY A 304 -4.71 12.58 -4.48
N GLU A 305 -5.64 13.49 -4.21
CA GLU A 305 -6.54 13.46 -3.06
C GLU A 305 -7.81 12.62 -3.26
N SER A 306 -8.21 12.34 -4.50
CA SER A 306 -9.44 11.62 -4.83
C SER A 306 -9.20 10.41 -5.74
N LYS A 307 -10.13 9.45 -5.70
CA LYS A 307 -10.19 8.37 -6.71
C LYS A 307 -10.40 9.00 -8.09
N SER A 308 -9.40 8.94 -8.96
CA SER A 308 -9.59 9.20 -10.38
C SER A 308 -9.80 7.87 -11.09
N PHE A 309 -11.03 7.57 -11.47
CA PHE A 309 -11.36 6.42 -12.33
C PHE A 309 -10.57 6.48 -13.64
N PHE A 310 -10.40 7.67 -14.19
CA PHE A 310 -9.60 7.90 -15.39
C PHE A 310 -8.11 7.63 -15.15
N GLY A 311 -7.57 7.96 -13.96
CA GLY A 311 -6.18 7.65 -13.61
C GLY A 311 -5.94 6.15 -13.47
N LEU A 312 -6.90 5.42 -12.90
CA LEU A 312 -6.84 3.96 -12.77
C LEU A 312 -6.91 3.28 -14.15
N ALA A 313 -7.89 3.67 -14.98
CA ALA A 313 -8.04 3.17 -16.34
C ALA A 313 -6.79 3.48 -17.19
N ARG A 314 -6.30 4.73 -17.13
CA ARG A 314 -5.08 5.14 -17.86
C ARG A 314 -3.86 4.32 -17.42
N SER A 315 -3.65 4.11 -16.12
CA SER A 315 -2.55 3.28 -15.61
C SER A 315 -2.67 1.83 -16.09
N TRP A 316 -3.89 1.30 -16.19
CA TRP A 316 -4.12 -0.06 -16.70
C TRP A 316 -3.87 -0.18 -18.20
N TRP A 317 -4.14 0.87 -18.97
CA TRP A 317 -3.89 0.90 -20.42
C TRP A 317 -2.41 1.17 -20.76
N GLN A 318 -1.66 1.79 -19.86
CA GLN A 318 -0.25 2.15 -20.06
C GLN A 318 0.73 1.00 -19.75
N VAL A 319 0.25 -0.11 -19.19
CA VAL A 319 1.09 -1.29 -18.92
C VAL A 319 0.94 -2.27 -20.07
N ASP A 320 2.05 -2.57 -20.74
CA ASP A 320 2.08 -3.60 -21.77
C ASP A 320 1.69 -4.95 -21.18
N LYS A 321 0.82 -5.66 -21.88
CA LYS A 321 0.48 -7.04 -21.52
C LYS A 321 1.65 -7.94 -21.88
N ILE A 322 2.37 -8.39 -20.86
CA ILE A 322 3.48 -9.33 -21.04
C ILE A 322 2.89 -10.74 -21.16
N SER A 323 3.00 -11.34 -22.35
CA SER A 323 2.55 -12.70 -22.56
C SER A 323 3.58 -13.71 -22.05
N PRO A 324 3.17 -14.94 -21.65
CA PRO A 324 4.12 -16.00 -21.28
C PRO A 324 5.11 -16.34 -22.41
N LEU A 325 4.69 -16.27 -23.67
CA LEU A 325 5.59 -16.48 -24.82
C LEU A 325 6.68 -15.42 -24.88
N LYS A 326 6.34 -14.15 -24.64
CA LYS A 326 7.37 -13.10 -24.57
C LYS A 326 8.37 -13.35 -23.43
N LEU A 327 7.92 -13.82 -22.27
CA LEU A 327 8.82 -14.18 -21.17
C LEU A 327 9.74 -15.34 -21.54
N PHE A 328 9.21 -16.34 -22.26
CA PHE A 328 9.98 -17.46 -22.76
C PHE A 328 11.05 -16.99 -23.78
N ASP A 329 10.68 -16.18 -24.76
CA ASP A 329 11.60 -15.68 -25.78
C ASP A 329 12.70 -14.78 -25.18
N ASP A 330 12.32 -13.90 -24.21
CA ASP A 330 13.25 -12.98 -23.55
C ASP A 330 14.08 -13.66 -22.44
N ASN A 331 13.76 -14.89 -22.05
CA ASN A 331 14.34 -15.60 -20.89
C ASN A 331 14.24 -14.76 -19.59
N LYS A 332 13.09 -14.14 -19.33
CA LYS A 332 12.87 -13.27 -18.17
C LYS A 332 11.72 -13.76 -17.29
N GLY A 333 11.77 -13.42 -16.00
CA GLY A 333 10.69 -13.68 -15.06
C GLY A 333 9.94 -12.41 -14.66
N VAL A 334 8.62 -12.52 -14.51
CA VAL A 334 7.76 -11.48 -13.90
C VAL A 334 6.96 -12.11 -12.78
N THR A 335 6.99 -11.47 -11.60
CA THR A 335 6.34 -11.98 -10.40
C THR A 335 5.60 -10.85 -9.68
N GLY A 336 4.45 -11.17 -9.07
CA GLY A 336 3.71 -10.25 -8.20
C GLY A 336 3.76 -10.68 -6.74
N PHE A 337 3.80 -9.72 -5.82
CA PHE A 337 3.71 -9.98 -4.39
C PHE A 337 2.77 -9.00 -3.69
N ASN A 338 1.82 -9.52 -2.92
CA ASN A 338 0.91 -8.74 -2.09
C ASN A 338 0.74 -9.41 -0.73
N LEU A 339 1.45 -8.87 0.27
CA LEU A 339 1.45 -9.41 1.63
C LEU A 339 0.04 -9.53 2.23
N ARG A 340 -0.79 -8.50 2.07
CA ARG A 340 -2.16 -8.50 2.62
C ARG A 340 -2.98 -9.67 2.07
N ARG A 341 -2.94 -9.90 0.75
CA ARG A 341 -3.66 -11.03 0.15
C ARG A 341 -3.11 -12.35 0.61
N LEU A 342 -1.79 -12.51 0.68
CA LEU A 342 -1.15 -13.72 1.17
C LEU A 342 -1.56 -14.03 2.61
N LEU A 343 -1.57 -13.01 3.48
CA LEU A 343 -1.81 -13.16 4.91
C LEU A 343 -3.29 -13.40 5.25
N HIS A 344 -4.19 -12.63 4.63
CA HIS A 344 -5.61 -12.59 5.02
C HIS A 344 -6.54 -13.34 4.05
N LEU A 345 -6.16 -13.51 2.80
CA LEU A 345 -7.03 -14.07 1.74
C LEU A 345 -6.52 -15.40 1.17
N GLN A 346 -5.24 -15.74 1.33
CA GLN A 346 -4.59 -16.89 0.67
C GLN A 346 -3.97 -17.90 1.64
N ALA A 347 -4.27 -17.79 2.94
CA ALA A 347 -3.78 -18.72 3.98
C ALA A 347 -2.24 -18.92 4.02
N GLY A 348 -1.48 -17.87 3.73
CA GLY A 348 -0.01 -17.90 3.67
C GLY A 348 0.71 -17.92 5.03
N THR A 349 0.03 -18.22 6.12
CA THR A 349 0.54 -18.08 7.49
C THR A 349 1.81 -18.86 7.76
N THR A 350 1.96 -20.09 7.24
CA THR A 350 3.16 -20.90 7.46
C THR A 350 4.42 -20.22 6.93
N THR A 351 4.39 -19.71 5.71
CA THR A 351 5.52 -18.95 5.11
C THR A 351 5.80 -17.67 5.89
N ILE A 352 4.75 -16.98 6.32
CA ILE A 352 4.86 -15.73 7.09
C ILE A 352 5.52 -16.00 8.43
N ASN A 353 5.06 -17.00 9.20
CA ASN A 353 5.61 -17.36 10.50
C ASN A 353 7.11 -17.69 10.38
N ALA A 354 7.49 -18.58 9.47
CA ALA A 354 8.89 -18.93 9.23
C ALA A 354 9.76 -17.73 8.84
N THR A 355 9.18 -16.76 8.10
CA THR A 355 9.92 -15.56 7.70
C THR A 355 10.05 -14.57 8.86
N VAL A 356 9.01 -14.38 9.68
CA VAL A 356 9.09 -13.53 10.90
C VAL A 356 10.16 -14.07 11.86
N GLU A 357 10.22 -15.37 12.08
CA GLU A 357 11.27 -16.00 12.89
C GLU A 357 12.67 -15.70 12.34
N LYS A 358 12.88 -15.82 11.03
CA LYS A 358 14.16 -15.47 10.38
C LYS A 358 14.51 -13.99 10.59
N VAL A 359 13.53 -13.09 10.41
CA VAL A 359 13.71 -11.64 10.61
C VAL A 359 14.08 -11.32 12.06
N PHE A 360 13.38 -11.90 13.03
CA PHE A 360 13.66 -11.68 14.45
C PHE A 360 15.03 -12.24 14.86
N LYS A 361 15.43 -13.39 14.31
CA LYS A 361 16.78 -13.92 14.48
C LYS A 361 17.84 -12.96 13.94
N LEU A 362 17.68 -12.42 12.74
CA LEU A 362 18.62 -11.46 12.16
C LEU A 362 18.73 -10.18 13.01
N TRP A 363 17.62 -9.73 13.61
CA TRP A 363 17.63 -8.61 14.55
C TRP A 363 18.41 -8.96 15.81
N GLY A 364 18.16 -10.12 16.43
CA GLY A 364 18.89 -10.60 17.61
C GLY A 364 20.40 -10.77 17.38
N GLU A 365 20.79 -11.11 16.16
CA GLU A 365 22.20 -11.18 15.73
C GLU A 365 22.80 -9.78 15.41
N GLY A 366 22.04 -8.72 15.52
CA GLY A 366 22.47 -7.35 15.21
C GLY A 366 22.71 -7.07 13.72
N LYS A 367 22.26 -7.97 12.83
CA LYS A 367 22.46 -7.86 11.38
C LYS A 367 21.50 -6.86 10.71
N ILE A 368 20.35 -6.65 11.32
CA ILE A 368 19.34 -5.71 10.82
C ILE A 368 18.82 -4.83 11.97
N LYS A 369 18.43 -3.62 11.61
CA LYS A 369 17.84 -2.63 12.52
C LYS A 369 16.78 -1.81 11.79
N PRO A 370 15.57 -1.61 12.37
CA PRO A 370 14.56 -0.78 11.72
C PRO A 370 15.02 0.69 11.68
N VAL A 371 14.73 1.37 10.56
CA VAL A 371 14.91 2.81 10.45
C VAL A 371 13.57 3.47 10.70
N VAL A 372 13.43 4.11 11.86
CA VAL A 372 12.24 4.86 12.25
C VAL A 372 12.43 6.33 11.86
N ASP A 373 11.55 6.82 10.99
CA ASP A 373 11.56 8.21 10.53
C ASP A 373 11.05 9.18 11.60
N SER A 374 9.94 8.84 12.22
CA SER A 374 9.26 9.67 13.22
C SER A 374 8.17 8.90 13.95
N THR A 375 7.90 9.30 15.20
CA THR A 375 6.81 8.78 16.03
C THR A 375 5.82 9.91 16.34
N TRP A 376 4.52 9.60 16.32
CA TRP A 376 3.42 10.55 16.41
C TRP A 376 2.35 10.05 17.39
N ALA A 377 1.65 10.96 18.05
CA ALA A 377 0.44 10.64 18.79
C ALA A 377 -0.69 10.20 17.83
N LEU A 378 -1.68 9.47 18.33
CA LEU A 378 -2.87 9.10 17.52
C LEU A 378 -3.59 10.35 16.98
N GLU A 379 -3.64 11.42 17.75
CA GLU A 379 -4.29 12.68 17.42
C GLU A 379 -3.60 13.43 16.26
N ASP A 380 -2.30 13.17 16.04
CA ASP A 380 -1.50 13.78 14.98
C ASP A 380 -1.46 12.94 13.69
N ILE A 381 -2.32 11.93 13.59
CA ILE A 381 -2.37 10.98 12.46
C ILE A 381 -2.50 11.65 11.09
N SER A 382 -3.25 12.74 11.00
CA SER A 382 -3.43 13.45 9.73
C SER A 382 -2.12 14.02 9.20
N GLU A 383 -1.27 14.54 10.09
CA GLU A 383 0.05 15.09 9.75
C GLU A 383 1.04 13.98 9.42
N ALA A 384 1.01 12.88 10.18
CA ALA A 384 1.82 11.69 9.92
C ALA A 384 1.50 11.09 8.53
N MET A 385 0.20 10.95 8.20
CA MET A 385 -0.23 10.49 6.88
C MET A 385 0.14 11.47 5.76
N GLN A 386 0.02 12.79 6.00
CA GLN A 386 0.44 13.80 5.03
C GLN A 386 1.93 13.68 4.71
N LYS A 387 2.78 13.53 5.74
CA LYS A 387 4.22 13.33 5.56
C LYS A 387 4.53 12.13 4.67
N MET A 388 3.83 11.01 4.89
CA MET A 388 3.99 9.81 4.06
C MET A 388 3.43 10.00 2.64
N GLN A 389 2.27 10.63 2.49
CA GLN A 389 1.68 10.95 1.19
C GLN A 389 2.60 11.83 0.34
N ASP A 390 3.25 12.80 0.96
CA ASP A 390 4.26 13.68 0.35
C ASP A 390 5.59 12.96 0.09
N ARG A 391 5.71 11.69 0.52
CA ARG A 391 6.93 10.87 0.41
C ARG A 391 8.15 11.53 1.07
N LYS A 392 7.93 12.27 2.18
CA LYS A 392 8.98 12.98 2.94
C LYS A 392 9.66 12.10 3.98
N ASN A 393 9.09 10.95 4.33
CA ASN A 393 9.66 10.02 5.30
C ASN A 393 10.90 9.29 4.76
N ILE A 394 11.87 9.02 5.65
CA ILE A 394 12.98 8.10 5.42
C ILE A 394 12.84 6.96 6.43
N GLY A 395 12.47 5.77 5.95
CA GLY A 395 12.10 4.65 6.83
C GLY A 395 10.63 4.66 7.24
N LYS A 396 10.35 4.11 8.42
CA LYS A 396 9.01 3.84 8.95
C LYS A 396 8.47 5.02 9.76
N VAL A 397 7.23 5.38 9.52
CA VAL A 397 6.45 6.30 10.38
C VAL A 397 5.71 5.47 11.41
N MET A 398 5.77 5.87 12.69
CA MET A 398 5.19 5.16 13.82
C MET A 398 4.13 6.00 14.51
N LEU A 399 3.17 5.33 15.16
CA LEU A 399 2.20 5.91 16.08
C LEU A 399 2.41 5.29 17.46
N ASP A 400 2.33 6.11 18.50
CA ASP A 400 2.35 5.70 19.89
C ASP A 400 1.05 6.17 20.56
N PRO A 401 0.16 5.23 20.99
CA PRO A 401 -1.08 5.58 21.64
C PRO A 401 -0.91 6.33 22.98
N ALA A 402 0.26 6.19 23.65
CA ALA A 402 0.56 6.86 24.90
C ALA A 402 1.20 8.24 24.74
N MET A 403 1.60 8.58 23.50
CA MET A 403 2.24 9.86 23.22
C MET A 403 1.23 11.02 23.31
N GLU A 404 1.63 12.12 23.93
CA GLU A 404 0.84 13.35 23.95
C GLU A 404 0.87 14.04 22.57
N PRO A 405 -0.29 14.55 22.09
CA PRO A 405 -0.36 15.26 20.83
C PRO A 405 0.42 16.58 20.87
N LYS A 406 0.91 16.98 19.71
CA LYS A 406 1.58 18.27 19.56
C LYS A 406 0.63 19.42 19.92
N PRO A 407 1.10 20.48 20.61
CA PRO A 407 0.31 21.67 20.84
C PRO A 407 -0.20 22.24 19.51
N LYS A 408 -1.51 22.30 19.35
CA LYS A 408 -2.10 22.98 18.19
C LYS A 408 -1.98 24.48 18.38
N PRO A 409 -1.59 25.26 17.35
CA PRO A 409 -1.60 26.72 17.42
C PRO A 409 -3.04 27.16 17.78
N ALA A 410 -3.16 28.02 18.78
CA ALA A 410 -4.44 28.55 19.23
C ALA A 410 -5.19 29.11 18.02
N THR A 411 -6.38 28.60 17.75
CA THR A 411 -7.27 29.16 16.73
C THR A 411 -7.53 30.61 17.13
N PRO A 412 -7.23 31.62 16.31
CA PRO A 412 -7.55 33.01 16.66
C PRO A 412 -9.04 33.08 16.96
N ALA A 413 -9.37 33.55 18.15
CA ALA A 413 -10.75 33.73 18.60
C ALA A 413 -11.49 34.54 17.51
N LYS A 414 -12.59 33.96 16.99
CA LYS A 414 -13.51 34.71 16.13
C LYS A 414 -13.92 35.93 16.89
N GLY A 415 -13.38 37.09 16.50
CA GLY A 415 -13.70 38.37 17.09
C GLY A 415 -15.20 38.55 17.18
N ALA A 416 -15.66 38.81 18.39
CA ALA A 416 -17.03 39.22 18.66
C ALA A 416 -17.36 40.38 17.72
N LYS A 417 -18.36 40.19 16.86
CA LYS A 417 -18.97 41.29 16.10
C LYS A 417 -19.59 42.23 17.12
N GLY A 418 -18.89 43.34 17.40
CA GLY A 418 -19.45 44.44 18.14
C GLY A 418 -20.69 44.97 17.41
N SER A 419 -21.81 44.97 18.14
CA SER A 419 -23.01 45.72 17.77
C SER A 419 -22.64 47.18 17.64
N LYS A 420 -22.70 47.74 16.42
CA LYS A 420 -22.72 49.18 16.22
C LYS A 420 -24.17 49.64 16.16
N ASP A 421 -24.50 50.42 17.17
CA ASP A 421 -25.73 51.19 17.27
C ASP A 421 -25.91 52.05 16.00
N LYS A 422 -27.16 52.07 15.54
CA LYS A 422 -27.64 53.01 14.56
C LYS A 422 -27.83 54.38 15.20
N GLU A 423 -27.10 55.38 14.78
CA GLU A 423 -27.51 56.76 14.91
C GLU A 423 -27.69 57.38 13.53
N ASP A 424 -28.92 57.83 13.30
CA ASP A 424 -29.36 58.66 12.20
C ASP A 424 -28.62 60.00 12.20
N LYS A 425 -28.11 60.45 11.05
CA LYS A 425 -28.08 61.86 10.69
C LYS A 425 -28.23 62.06 9.18
N LYS A 426 -29.30 62.76 8.89
CA LYS A 426 -29.72 63.27 7.60
C LYS A 426 -28.85 64.46 7.15
N LYS A 427 -28.84 64.68 5.85
CA LYS A 427 -28.61 65.87 5.04
C LYS A 427 -27.22 66.18 4.47
N GLY A 428 -27.24 66.21 3.16
CA GLY A 428 -26.90 67.43 2.42
C GLY A 428 -25.84 67.23 1.36
N GLY A 429 -26.29 67.37 0.10
CA GLY A 429 -25.70 68.28 -0.84
C GLY A 429 -24.58 67.82 -1.78
N ASP A 430 -25.01 67.55 -2.98
CA ASP A 430 -24.52 68.05 -4.28
C ASP A 430 -23.02 68.00 -4.67
N ALA A 431 -22.87 67.52 -5.87
CA ALA A 431 -22.11 68.06 -7.00
C ALA A 431 -20.73 67.44 -7.36
N ALA A 432 -20.80 66.96 -8.58
CA ALA A 432 -19.87 67.09 -9.71
C ALA A 432 -18.64 66.19 -9.81
N LYS A 433 -18.65 65.29 -10.81
CA LYS A 433 -17.86 65.31 -12.07
C LYS A 433 -16.34 65.32 -11.84
N GLU A 434 -15.55 64.50 -12.45
CA GLU A 434 -15.24 64.14 -13.83
C GLU A 434 -14.22 62.98 -13.86
N GLU A 435 -14.44 62.06 -14.74
CA GLU A 435 -13.60 61.57 -15.84
C GLU A 435 -12.18 61.12 -15.58
N GLY A 436 -11.91 59.92 -16.04
CA GLY A 436 -10.58 59.36 -16.27
C GLY A 436 -10.67 57.95 -16.79
N LYS A 437 -11.07 57.77 -18.06
CA LYS A 437 -10.86 56.57 -18.86
C LYS A 437 -9.41 56.50 -19.29
N GLU A 438 -8.85 55.28 -19.32
CA GLU A 438 -7.98 54.76 -20.38
C GLU A 438 -7.70 53.29 -20.00
N ASN A 439 -8.23 52.29 -20.69
CA ASN A 439 -7.85 51.71 -21.96
C ASN A 439 -6.37 51.30 -22.00
N ASN A 440 -6.09 50.01 -21.94
CA ASN A 440 -5.40 49.42 -23.06
C ASN A 440 -5.66 47.91 -23.22
N ALA A 441 -5.97 47.61 -24.45
CA ALA A 441 -6.34 46.34 -25.00
C ALA A 441 -5.11 45.57 -25.50
N ALA A 442 -5.29 44.25 -25.51
CA ALA A 442 -4.90 43.27 -26.51
C ALA A 442 -3.77 43.57 -27.48
N SER A 443 -2.84 42.63 -27.62
CA SER A 443 -2.35 42.28 -28.96
C SER A 443 -2.02 40.81 -29.05
N SER A 444 -2.81 40.12 -29.83
CA SER A 444 -2.57 38.85 -30.50
C SER A 444 -1.56 39.07 -31.63
N GLY A 445 -0.57 38.22 -31.75
CA GLY A 445 0.29 38.12 -32.92
C GLY A 445 0.32 36.67 -33.40
N LYS A 446 -0.38 36.46 -34.52
CA LYS A 446 -0.17 35.33 -35.45
C LYS A 446 0.94 35.76 -36.40
N GLU A 447 1.85 34.88 -36.75
CA GLU A 447 2.58 34.85 -38.01
C GLU A 447 2.78 33.39 -38.40
N ASP A 448 2.34 33.10 -39.44
CA ASP A 448 2.19 32.36 -40.67
C ASP A 448 3.50 31.74 -41.16
N GLU A 449 3.34 30.51 -41.59
CA GLU A 449 3.94 29.72 -42.67
C GLU A 449 5.06 30.35 -43.53
N GLN A 450 6.10 29.53 -43.78
CA GLN A 450 6.57 29.31 -45.15
C GLN A 450 7.20 27.94 -45.35
N ASN A 451 6.62 27.22 -46.28
CA ASN A 451 7.11 26.05 -47.02
C ASN A 451 8.38 26.43 -47.81
N GLU A 452 9.34 25.52 -47.87
CA GLU A 452 10.17 25.32 -49.08
C GLU A 452 10.40 23.83 -49.31
N GLU A 453 9.75 23.32 -50.35
CA GLU A 453 10.13 22.11 -51.10
C GLU A 453 11.38 22.44 -51.91
N VAL A 454 12.37 21.54 -51.90
CA VAL A 454 13.35 21.39 -52.98
C VAL A 454 13.48 19.93 -53.33
N ASN A 455 12.98 19.64 -54.54
CA ASN A 455 13.25 18.44 -55.36
C ASN A 455 14.71 18.40 -55.80
N GLY A 456 15.24 17.17 -55.93
CA GLY A 456 16.50 16.94 -56.60
C GLY A 456 16.80 15.47 -56.81
N GLU A 457 16.54 15.05 -58.00
CA GLU A 457 16.75 13.75 -58.65
C GLU A 457 18.16 13.16 -58.52
N GLY A 458 18.25 11.84 -58.53
CA GLY A 458 18.92 11.06 -59.54
C GLY A 458 20.35 10.62 -59.26
N GLY A 459 20.58 9.32 -59.34
CA GLY A 459 21.92 8.79 -59.55
C GLY A 459 22.08 7.30 -59.22
N ASP A 460 21.78 6.45 -60.19
CA ASP A 460 22.17 5.05 -60.29
C ASP A 460 23.70 4.87 -60.17
N GLY A 461 24.12 3.76 -59.62
CA GLY A 461 25.51 3.32 -59.63
C GLY A 461 25.70 1.93 -59.07
N ASP A 462 25.53 0.92 -59.95
CA ASP A 462 26.01 -0.46 -59.81
C ASP A 462 27.51 -0.57 -59.48
N ALA A 463 27.89 -1.60 -58.70
CA ALA A 463 28.86 -2.63 -58.99
C ALA A 463 29.40 -3.31 -57.71
N LYS A 464 29.05 -4.55 -57.50
CA LYS A 464 29.85 -5.79 -57.62
C LYS A 464 31.06 -5.99 -56.69
N GLU A 465 30.93 -7.14 -55.95
CA GLU A 465 31.93 -8.22 -55.74
C GLU A 465 33.23 -7.90 -54.98
N ASN A 466 33.51 -8.56 -53.88
CA ASN A 466 34.18 -9.87 -53.73
C ASN A 466 34.54 -10.10 -52.24
N ALA A 467 34.16 -11.17 -51.72
CA ALA A 467 34.85 -12.35 -51.20
C ALA A 467 36.24 -12.16 -50.53
N SER A 468 36.29 -12.39 -49.23
CA SER A 468 37.16 -13.38 -48.58
C SER A 468 36.71 -13.59 -47.17
#